data_4f0f67615025214e3111ea0f374d0a80
#
_entry.id   4f0f67615025214e3111ea0f374d0a80
#
_cell.length_a   1.000
_cell.length_b   1.000
_cell.length_c   1.000
_cell.angle_alpha   90.00
_cell.angle_beta   90.00
_cell.angle_gamma   90.00
#
_symmetry.space_group_name_H-M   'P 1'
#
loop_
_entity.id
_entity.type
_entity.pdbx_description
1 polymer ?
#
loop_
_entity_poly.entity_id
_entity_poly.type
_entity_poly.pdbx_seq_one_letter_code
_entity_poly.pdbx_strand_id
1 'polypeptide(L)'
;DNHIHDIKNICDLIQRRLQEYVNDYTKRYEFPILFDEGYQLLKYRGGQQYKGHSDYAPHIPRYLSALILLNPQDYEGGGTYFHHFDEMVKPKNPALVLFPSNYAYAHQAMPVISGTKYAIVTWLGHPMEIEDMPPMYKQGAPR
;
A
#
# COMPACT_ATOMS: atom_id res chain seq x y z
N ASP A 1 -25.15 7.14 10.46
CA ASP A 1 -24.26 8.11 9.79
C ASP A 1 -22.95 8.39 10.53
N ASN A 2 -22.82 8.06 11.82
CA ASN A 2 -21.59 8.23 12.58
C ASN A 2 -20.43 7.39 11.99
N HIS A 3 -20.69 6.17 11.51
CA HIS A 3 -19.66 5.28 10.97
C HIS A 3 -18.98 5.81 9.70
N ILE A 4 -19.69 6.51 8.83
CA ILE A 4 -19.10 7.10 7.62
C ILE A 4 -18.15 8.24 8.02
N HIS A 5 -18.54 9.03 9.01
CA HIS A 5 -17.70 10.10 9.54
C HIS A 5 -16.42 9.56 10.19
N ASP A 6 -16.54 8.48 10.95
CA ASP A 6 -15.41 7.81 11.59
C ASP A 6 -14.42 7.24 10.56
N ILE A 7 -14.93 6.59 9.50
CA ILE A 7 -14.09 6.06 8.41
C ILE A 7 -13.34 7.20 7.71
N LYS A 8 -14.01 8.32 7.41
CA LYS A 8 -13.36 9.48 6.81
C LYS A 8 -12.24 10.01 7.70
N ASN A 9 -12.50 10.19 8.98
CA ASN A 9 -11.50 10.67 9.94
C ASN A 9 -10.27 9.75 10.01
N ILE A 10 -10.48 8.42 9.94
CA ILE A 10 -9.40 7.44 9.91
C ILE A 10 -8.60 7.56 8.62
N CYS A 11 -9.25 7.68 7.47
CA CYS A 11 -8.57 7.88 6.18
C CYS A 11 -7.76 9.17 6.17
N ASP A 12 -8.30 10.27 6.67
CA ASP A 12 -7.61 11.55 6.76
C ASP A 12 -6.39 11.48 7.71
N LEU A 13 -6.48 10.71 8.77
CA LEU A 13 -5.35 10.47 9.69
C LEU A 13 -4.25 9.66 9.00
N ILE A 14 -4.61 8.57 8.32
CA ILE A 14 -3.66 7.73 7.58
C ILE A 14 -2.97 8.58 6.51
N GLN A 15 -3.71 9.34 5.74
CA GLN A 15 -3.17 10.20 4.68
C GLN A 15 -2.15 11.19 5.23
N ARG A 16 -2.47 11.90 6.30
CA ARG A 16 -1.54 12.87 6.92
C ARG A 16 -0.26 12.20 7.41
N ARG A 17 -0.34 11.04 8.06
CA ARG A 17 0.82 10.30 8.54
C ARG A 17 1.66 9.73 7.40
N LEU A 18 1.00 9.14 6.42
CA LEU A 18 1.67 8.63 5.22
C LEU A 18 2.40 9.74 4.47
N GLN A 19 1.80 10.93 4.35
CA GLN A 19 2.39 12.05 3.65
C GLN A 19 3.74 12.51 4.23
N GLU A 20 3.94 12.41 5.55
CA GLU A 20 5.22 12.73 6.20
C GLU A 20 6.35 11.82 5.65
N TYR A 21 6.11 10.51 5.59
CA TYR A 21 7.09 9.53 5.08
C TYR A 21 7.25 9.59 3.56
N VAL A 22 6.16 9.83 2.84
CA VAL A 22 6.18 10.01 1.39
C VAL A 22 7.00 11.25 1.01
N ASN A 23 6.84 12.36 1.73
CA ASN A 23 7.63 13.57 1.51
C ASN A 23 9.13 13.32 1.71
N ASP A 24 9.50 12.56 2.74
CA ASP A 24 10.90 12.19 2.99
C ASP A 24 11.46 11.31 1.85
N TYR A 25 10.67 10.34 1.42
CA TYR A 25 11.01 9.47 0.30
C TYR A 25 11.19 10.26 -1.00
N THR A 26 10.25 11.15 -1.34
CA THR A 26 10.27 11.94 -2.58
C THR A 26 11.44 12.93 -2.61
N LYS A 27 11.80 13.51 -1.47
CA LYS A 27 12.99 14.36 -1.35
C LYS A 27 14.27 13.57 -1.59
N ARG A 28 14.36 12.37 -1.02
CA ARG A 28 15.55 11.52 -1.14
C ARG A 28 15.81 11.07 -2.57
N TYR A 29 14.76 10.77 -3.32
CA TYR A 29 14.84 10.21 -4.67
C TYR A 29 14.45 11.23 -5.76
N GLU A 30 14.21 12.50 -5.40
CA GLU A 30 13.85 13.59 -6.31
C GLU A 30 12.66 13.24 -7.22
N PHE A 31 11.62 12.66 -6.62
CA PHE A 31 10.53 12.05 -7.35
C PHE A 31 9.18 12.56 -6.83
N PRO A 32 8.38 13.27 -7.63
CA PRO A 32 7.10 13.83 -7.18
C PRO A 32 6.02 12.77 -7.09
N ILE A 33 5.35 12.70 -5.94
CA ILE A 33 4.14 11.90 -5.72
C ILE A 33 3.03 12.86 -5.27
N LEU A 34 1.89 12.81 -5.92
CA LEU A 34 0.86 13.82 -5.77
C LEU A 34 -0.51 13.28 -5.31
N PHE A 35 -0.79 11.98 -5.43
CA PHE A 35 -2.06 11.40 -4.98
C PHE A 35 -1.92 9.94 -4.56
N ASP A 36 -2.85 9.48 -3.74
CA ASP A 36 -3.07 8.07 -3.43
C ASP A 36 -4.35 7.53 -4.10
N GLU A 37 -4.44 6.20 -4.23
CA GLU A 37 -5.62 5.52 -4.80
C GLU A 37 -6.72 5.24 -3.77
N GLY A 38 -6.63 5.80 -2.56
CA GLY A 38 -7.44 5.40 -1.42
C GLY A 38 -6.88 4.14 -0.75
N TYR A 39 -7.56 3.66 0.29
CA TYR A 39 -7.02 2.66 1.20
C TYR A 39 -7.81 1.36 1.15
N GLN A 40 -7.11 0.23 1.11
CA GLN A 40 -7.69 -1.10 1.22
C GLN A 40 -7.25 -1.74 2.53
N LEU A 41 -8.21 -2.12 3.36
CA LEU A 41 -7.97 -2.91 4.56
C LEU A 41 -7.96 -4.39 4.21
N LEU A 42 -6.84 -5.04 4.47
CA LEU A 42 -6.62 -6.46 4.23
C LEU A 42 -6.64 -7.23 5.54
N LYS A 43 -7.28 -8.40 5.51
CA LYS A 43 -7.34 -9.33 6.63
C LYS A 43 -6.94 -10.73 6.17
N TYR A 44 -5.94 -11.30 6.80
CA TYR A 44 -5.48 -12.67 6.54
C TYR A 44 -5.56 -13.51 7.80
N ARG A 45 -6.12 -14.70 7.68
CA ARG A 45 -6.17 -15.73 8.72
C ARG A 45 -5.29 -16.92 8.34
N GLY A 46 -5.18 -17.90 9.23
CA GLY A 46 -4.36 -19.09 9.03
C GLY A 46 -4.50 -19.72 7.65
N GLY A 47 -3.39 -19.94 6.99
CA GLY A 47 -3.29 -20.46 5.63
C GLY A 47 -3.51 -19.45 4.52
N GLN A 48 -4.06 -18.28 4.79
CA GLN A 48 -4.30 -17.26 3.77
C GLN A 48 -3.01 -16.54 3.38
N GLN A 49 -2.89 -16.29 2.09
CA GLN A 49 -1.75 -15.65 1.45
C GLN A 49 -2.20 -14.83 0.26
N TYR A 50 -1.32 -13.99 -0.25
CA TYR A 50 -1.49 -13.33 -1.54
C TYR A 50 -0.34 -13.75 -2.45
N LYS A 51 -0.65 -14.38 -3.58
CA LYS A 51 0.36 -14.94 -4.50
C LYS A 51 1.31 -13.88 -5.05
N GLY A 52 2.47 -14.33 -5.49
CA GLY A 52 3.48 -13.48 -6.09
C GLY A 52 2.93 -12.63 -7.24
N HIS A 53 3.13 -11.32 -7.15
CA HIS A 53 2.67 -10.33 -8.12
C HIS A 53 3.54 -9.08 -8.10
N SER A 54 3.39 -8.26 -9.11
CA SER A 54 3.87 -6.88 -9.14
C SER A 54 2.67 -5.94 -9.03
N ASP A 55 2.85 -4.82 -8.35
CA ASP A 55 1.82 -3.77 -8.25
C ASP A 55 1.72 -2.91 -9.51
N TYR A 56 2.63 -3.13 -10.47
CA TYR A 56 2.59 -2.46 -11.76
C TYR A 56 1.24 -2.66 -12.46
N ALA A 57 0.66 -1.57 -12.91
CA ALA A 57 -0.56 -1.58 -13.70
C ALA A 57 -0.35 -0.73 -14.97
N PRO A 58 -0.52 -1.33 -16.18
CA PRO A 58 -0.17 -0.67 -17.45
C PRO A 58 -0.88 0.66 -17.70
N HIS A 59 -2.05 0.84 -17.10
CA HIS A 59 -2.92 2.01 -17.34
C HIS A 59 -3.12 2.88 -16.09
N ILE A 60 -2.38 2.62 -15.02
CA ILE A 60 -2.47 3.36 -13.77
C ILE A 60 -1.06 3.77 -13.38
N PRO A 61 -0.80 5.06 -13.16
CA PRO A 61 0.54 5.55 -12.85
C PRO A 61 0.93 5.30 -11.40
N ARG A 62 1.01 4.02 -11.00
CA ARG A 62 1.52 3.61 -9.70
C ARG A 62 3.02 3.66 -9.69
N TYR A 63 3.58 4.47 -8.83
CA TYR A 63 5.03 4.60 -8.67
C TYR A 63 5.53 4.03 -7.37
N LEU A 64 4.75 4.19 -6.30
CA LEU A 64 5.13 3.76 -4.97
C LEU A 64 3.99 2.97 -4.33
N SER A 65 4.31 1.82 -3.80
CA SER A 65 3.42 1.00 -2.99
C SER A 65 3.65 1.30 -1.51
N ALA A 66 2.58 1.46 -0.77
CA ALA A 66 2.59 1.66 0.67
C ALA A 66 1.82 0.52 1.35
N LEU A 67 2.53 -0.26 2.16
CA LEU A 67 1.97 -1.34 2.95
C LEU A 67 2.11 -1.00 4.43
N ILE A 68 1.00 -0.80 5.12
CA ILE A 68 0.94 -0.52 6.55
C ILE A 68 0.59 -1.80 7.28
N LEU A 69 1.52 -2.32 8.05
CA LEU A 69 1.34 -3.52 8.87
C LEU A 69 0.85 -3.10 10.26
N LEU A 70 -0.38 -3.46 10.60
CA LEU A 70 -1.06 -2.92 11.78
C LEU A 70 -0.73 -3.67 13.07
N ASN A 71 -0.59 -5.00 13.00
CA ASN A 71 -0.50 -5.85 14.17
C ASN A 71 0.50 -7.01 14.03
N PRO A 72 1.76 -6.75 13.69
CA PRO A 72 2.74 -7.83 13.44
C PRO A 72 3.02 -8.71 14.67
N GLN A 73 2.67 -8.28 15.88
CA GLN A 73 2.81 -9.07 17.11
C GLN A 73 1.72 -10.13 17.30
N ASP A 74 0.59 -10.04 16.57
CA ASP A 74 -0.61 -10.85 16.80
C ASP A 74 -0.71 -12.04 15.84
N TYR A 75 0.29 -12.28 15.02
CA TYR A 75 0.29 -13.39 14.07
C TYR A 75 1.69 -13.93 13.81
N GLU A 76 1.75 -15.20 13.41
CA GLU A 76 2.95 -15.88 12.93
C GLU A 76 2.87 -16.08 11.41
N GLY A 77 4.01 -16.16 10.74
CA GLY A 77 4.08 -16.18 9.28
C GLY A 77 3.74 -14.80 8.70
N GLY A 78 3.08 -14.77 7.56
CA GLY A 78 2.51 -13.57 6.97
C GLY A 78 3.49 -12.47 6.57
N GLY A 79 4.79 -12.76 6.46
CA GLY A 79 5.79 -11.81 5.98
C GLY A 79 5.57 -11.44 4.53
N THR A 80 6.17 -10.35 4.08
CA THR A 80 6.20 -9.93 2.68
C THR A 80 7.54 -10.33 2.07
N TYR A 81 7.51 -11.23 1.11
CA TYR A 81 8.70 -11.74 0.44
C TYR A 81 8.89 -11.06 -0.92
N PHE A 82 10.06 -10.47 -1.13
CA PHE A 82 10.45 -9.82 -2.38
C PHE A 82 11.33 -10.77 -3.20
N HIS A 83 10.78 -11.30 -4.29
CA HIS A 83 11.38 -12.39 -5.06
C HIS A 83 12.75 -12.06 -5.66
N HIS A 84 12.91 -10.87 -6.25
CA HIS A 84 14.15 -10.50 -6.94
C HIS A 84 15.30 -10.16 -5.97
N PHE A 85 14.97 -9.83 -4.73
CA PHE A 85 15.97 -9.51 -3.70
C PHE A 85 16.23 -10.66 -2.73
N ASP A 86 15.44 -11.74 -2.82
CA ASP A 86 15.47 -12.86 -1.85
C ASP A 86 15.33 -12.35 -0.40
N GLU A 87 14.42 -11.39 -0.19
CA GLU A 87 14.29 -10.68 1.07
C GLU A 87 12.91 -10.86 1.68
N MET A 88 12.90 -11.19 2.98
CA MET A 88 11.68 -11.32 3.77
C MET A 88 11.52 -10.12 4.70
N VAL A 89 10.50 -9.30 4.44
CA VAL A 89 10.13 -8.18 5.31
C VAL A 89 9.09 -8.63 6.32
N LYS A 90 9.49 -8.73 7.58
CA LYS A 90 8.62 -9.10 8.70
C LYS A 90 9.00 -8.29 9.94
N PRO A 91 8.51 -7.05 10.06
CA PRO A 91 8.78 -6.21 11.24
C PRO A 91 8.13 -6.80 12.50
N LYS A 92 8.70 -6.50 13.65
CA LYS A 92 8.17 -6.92 14.97
C LYS A 92 7.10 -5.97 15.52
N ASN A 93 7.10 -4.73 15.06
CA ASN A 93 6.17 -3.68 15.50
C ASN A 93 5.37 -3.17 14.29
N PRO A 94 4.24 -2.48 14.51
CA PRO A 94 3.53 -1.79 13.45
C PRO A 94 4.49 -0.95 12.59
N ALA A 95 4.39 -1.08 11.29
CA ALA A 95 5.37 -0.51 10.38
C ALA A 95 4.76 -0.12 9.04
N LEU A 96 5.34 0.91 8.43
CA LEU A 96 5.11 1.27 7.04
C LEU A 96 6.25 0.72 6.18
N VAL A 97 5.90 0.00 5.12
CA VAL A 97 6.83 -0.47 4.10
C VAL A 97 6.52 0.28 2.81
N LEU A 98 7.47 1.06 2.33
CA LEU A 98 7.39 1.80 1.07
C LEU A 98 8.34 1.16 0.04
N PHE A 99 7.85 0.90 -1.15
CA PHE A 99 8.66 0.34 -2.23
C PHE A 99 8.12 0.73 -3.61
N PRO A 100 8.98 0.81 -4.64
CA PRO A 100 8.54 1.07 -6.01
C PRO A 100 7.54 0.02 -6.50
N SER A 101 6.49 0.46 -7.19
CA SER A 101 5.42 -0.44 -7.68
C SER A 101 5.80 -1.21 -8.94
N ASN A 102 7.03 -1.10 -9.44
CA ASN A 102 7.48 -1.71 -10.67
C ASN A 102 7.74 -3.22 -10.55
N TYR A 103 8.00 -3.86 -11.67
CA TYR A 103 8.20 -5.31 -11.77
C TYR A 103 9.41 -5.85 -10.96
N ALA A 104 10.44 -5.02 -10.72
CA ALA A 104 11.59 -5.42 -9.91
C ALA A 104 11.24 -5.70 -8.45
N TYR A 105 10.13 -5.13 -7.98
CA TYR A 105 9.61 -5.32 -6.62
C TYR A 105 8.43 -6.31 -6.59
N ALA A 106 8.45 -7.30 -7.46
CA ALA A 106 7.50 -8.41 -7.38
C ALA A 106 7.59 -9.07 -6.00
N HIS A 107 6.45 -9.23 -5.33
CA HIS A 107 6.38 -9.67 -3.94
C HIS A 107 5.19 -10.59 -3.70
N GLN A 108 5.21 -11.23 -2.55
CA GLN A 108 4.18 -12.16 -2.10
C GLN A 108 3.89 -11.92 -0.61
N ALA A 109 2.62 -11.88 -0.23
CA ALA A 109 2.25 -12.03 1.17
C ALA A 109 2.27 -13.52 1.51
N MET A 110 3.24 -13.93 2.32
CA MET A 110 3.42 -15.32 2.74
C MET A 110 2.25 -15.79 3.59
N PRO A 111 1.98 -17.11 3.66
CA PRO A 111 0.91 -17.66 4.47
C PRO A 111 1.00 -17.22 5.93
N VAL A 112 -0.14 -16.83 6.51
CA VAL A 112 -0.28 -16.66 7.96
C VAL A 112 -0.34 -18.06 8.58
N ILE A 113 0.55 -18.35 9.51
CA ILE A 113 0.61 -19.65 10.20
C ILE A 113 -0.42 -19.69 11.32
N SER A 114 -0.43 -18.68 12.17
CA SER A 114 -1.39 -18.54 13.27
C SER A 114 -1.76 -17.07 13.52
N GLY A 115 -2.87 -16.84 14.18
CA GLY A 115 -3.38 -15.49 14.43
C GLY A 115 -4.10 -14.86 13.24
N THR A 116 -4.28 -13.55 13.31
CA THR A 116 -4.93 -12.77 12.23
C THR A 116 -4.07 -11.55 11.91
N LYS A 117 -3.67 -11.43 10.66
CA LYS A 117 -2.93 -10.27 10.14
C LYS A 117 -3.90 -9.23 9.60
N TYR A 118 -3.69 -7.98 10.00
CA TYR A 118 -4.32 -6.81 9.40
C TYR A 118 -3.28 -5.91 8.76
N ALA A 119 -3.56 -5.47 7.55
CA ALA A 119 -2.72 -4.54 6.82
C ALA A 119 -3.58 -3.54 6.03
N ILE A 120 -3.03 -2.37 5.77
CA ILE A 120 -3.63 -1.40 4.85
C ILE A 120 -2.67 -1.23 3.68
N VAL A 121 -3.21 -1.22 2.47
CA VAL A 121 -2.43 -0.93 1.27
C VAL A 121 -3.01 0.28 0.55
N THR A 122 -2.12 1.05 -0.02
CA THR A 122 -2.43 2.08 -1.01
C THR A 122 -1.29 2.18 -2.03
N TRP A 123 -1.58 2.77 -3.16
CA TRP A 123 -0.60 3.07 -4.19
C TRP A 123 -0.59 4.56 -4.43
N LEU A 124 0.61 5.07 -4.64
CA LEU A 124 0.87 6.50 -4.80
C LEU A 124 1.40 6.73 -6.21
N GLY A 125 0.91 7.77 -6.84
CA GLY A 125 1.21 8.04 -8.22
C GLY A 125 1.42 9.51 -8.53
N HIS A 126 1.82 9.74 -9.78
CA HIS A 126 1.89 11.05 -10.37
C HIS A 126 0.55 11.35 -11.05
N PRO A 127 0.03 12.59 -11.04
CA PRO A 127 -1.16 12.90 -11.80
C PRO A 127 -0.90 12.68 -13.28
N MET A 128 -1.72 11.85 -13.89
CA MET A 128 -1.95 11.96 -15.33
C MET A 128 -2.83 13.19 -15.55
N GLU A 129 -2.63 13.85 -16.67
CA GLU A 129 -3.65 14.82 -17.11
C GLU A 129 -5.00 14.10 -17.13
N ILE A 130 -6.04 14.78 -16.63
CA ILE A 130 -7.40 14.16 -16.51
C ILE A 130 -7.85 13.56 -17.84
N GLU A 131 -7.38 14.14 -18.95
CA GLU A 131 -7.66 13.69 -20.31
C GLU A 131 -7.06 12.32 -20.63
N ASP A 132 -5.93 11.97 -20.04
CA ASP A 132 -5.21 10.72 -20.24
C ASP A 132 -5.65 9.61 -19.25
N MET A 133 -6.44 9.96 -18.25
CA MET A 133 -6.96 8.97 -17.30
C MET A 133 -7.94 8.01 -17.95
N PRO A 134 -7.86 6.71 -17.66
CA PRO A 134 -8.91 5.77 -18.03
C PRO A 134 -10.28 6.22 -17.53
N PRO A 135 -11.37 6.01 -18.29
CA PRO A 135 -12.70 6.52 -17.95
C PRO A 135 -13.19 6.19 -16.54
N MET A 136 -12.79 5.04 -16.00
CA MET A 136 -13.17 4.60 -14.66
C MET A 136 -12.61 5.49 -13.54
N TYR A 137 -11.53 6.21 -13.78
CA TYR A 137 -10.88 7.09 -12.79
C TYR A 137 -11.28 8.56 -12.97
N LYS A 138 -11.90 8.95 -14.11
CA LYS A 138 -12.33 10.33 -14.36
C LYS A 138 -13.46 10.78 -13.43
N GLN A 139 -14.20 9.85 -12.84
CA GLN A 139 -15.36 10.15 -11.99
C GLN A 139 -15.00 10.51 -10.53
N GLY A 140 -13.78 10.26 -10.09
CA GLY A 140 -13.33 10.47 -8.71
C GLY A 140 -12.17 11.46 -8.56
N ALA A 141 -11.68 12.07 -9.63
CA ALA A 141 -10.61 13.06 -9.55
C ALA A 141 -11.11 14.31 -8.78
N PRO A 142 -10.41 14.78 -7.75
CA PRO A 142 -10.74 16.04 -7.10
C PRO A 142 -10.63 17.17 -8.12
N ARG A 143 -11.65 18.01 -8.17
CA ARG A 143 -11.66 19.23 -8.97
C ARG A 143 -10.82 20.31 -8.32
#